data_182d7918cb28a4d81feae805de61bd1b
#
_entry.id   182d7918cb28a4d81feae805de61bd1b
#
_cell.length_a   1.000
_cell.length_b   1.000
_cell.length_c   1.000
_cell.angle_alpha   90.00
_cell.angle_beta   90.00
_cell.angle_gamma   90.00
#
_symmetry.space_group_name_H-M   'P 1'
#
loop_
_entity.id
_entity.type
_entity.pdbx_description
1 polymer ?
#
loop_
_entity_poly.entity_id
_entity_poly.type
_entity_poly.pdbx_seq_one_letter_code
_entity_poly.pdbx_strand_id
1 'polypeptide(L)'
;MEDIKVMIKPDWVSWDEIHELLLAAHKKNIEKGVVMNTTTMTGEEIKNYLGESGRCIVALCGNELVGTTSVKIAIGKSWFDKGKTVAKGTMSAILKHYQGLGLLEEMNELTNQYMKEKSVQIIEADTAEDNVMMRKILAKKGFKEVRFFPAKNQNHFSVYFVKWLEGCPFSDRFIQRKFNLSKVLTKIQYGPGKVERSHFLSRICQCLKKLINV
;
A
#
# COMPACT_ATOMS: atom_id res chain seq x y z
N MET A 1 -7.26 14.92 -28.93
CA MET A 1 -6.81 14.24 -27.70
C MET A 1 -6.15 12.95 -28.15
N GLU A 2 -4.92 12.71 -27.73
CA GLU A 2 -4.25 11.44 -28.01
C GLU A 2 -5.05 10.30 -27.36
N ASP A 3 -5.13 9.18 -28.10
CA ASP A 3 -5.90 7.99 -27.67
C ASP A 3 -5.17 7.30 -26.52
N ILE A 4 -5.63 7.49 -25.27
CA ILE A 4 -5.07 6.83 -24.10
C ILE A 4 -5.80 5.52 -23.89
N LYS A 5 -5.03 4.43 -23.78
CA LYS A 5 -5.55 3.08 -23.54
C LYS A 5 -5.14 2.57 -22.18
N VAL A 6 -6.10 2.10 -21.40
CA VAL A 6 -5.86 1.44 -20.11
C VAL A 6 -6.03 -0.06 -20.30
N MET A 7 -5.03 -0.85 -19.89
CA MET A 7 -5.01 -2.29 -20.07
C MET A 7 -4.14 -3.00 -19.02
N ILE A 8 -4.27 -4.32 -18.95
CA ILE A 8 -3.29 -5.17 -18.27
C ILE A 8 -1.93 -4.97 -18.96
N LYS A 9 -0.88 -4.82 -18.17
CA LYS A 9 0.48 -4.64 -18.69
C LYS A 9 0.80 -5.66 -19.77
N PRO A 10 1.03 -5.24 -21.03
CA PRO A 10 1.42 -6.14 -22.10
C PRO A 10 2.90 -6.55 -21.96
N ASP A 11 3.29 -7.64 -22.60
CA ASP A 11 4.66 -8.18 -22.46
C ASP A 11 5.74 -7.26 -23.01
N TRP A 12 5.40 -6.45 -24.00
CA TRP A 12 6.34 -5.49 -24.60
C TRP A 12 6.64 -4.26 -23.71
N VAL A 13 5.82 -3.95 -22.71
CA VAL A 13 6.17 -2.96 -21.68
C VAL A 13 7.09 -3.63 -20.67
N SER A 14 8.30 -3.17 -20.52
CA SER A 14 9.27 -3.74 -19.60
C SER A 14 8.98 -3.33 -18.14
N TRP A 15 9.53 -4.07 -17.19
CA TRP A 15 9.46 -3.71 -15.79
C TRP A 15 10.35 -2.52 -15.44
N ASP A 16 11.41 -2.28 -16.25
CA ASP A 16 12.27 -1.11 -16.09
C ASP A 16 11.53 0.16 -16.50
N GLU A 17 10.70 0.14 -17.56
CA GLU A 17 9.82 1.26 -17.91
C GLU A 17 8.80 1.56 -16.79
N ILE A 18 8.24 0.53 -16.14
CA ILE A 18 7.39 0.72 -14.94
C ILE A 18 8.17 1.41 -13.83
N HIS A 19 9.41 0.99 -13.57
CA HIS A 19 10.26 1.61 -12.55
C HIS A 19 10.58 3.07 -12.90
N GLU A 20 10.95 3.37 -14.13
CA GLU A 20 11.24 4.73 -14.60
C GLU A 20 10.02 5.64 -14.46
N LEU A 21 8.82 5.16 -14.83
CA LEU A 21 7.56 5.88 -14.60
C LEU A 21 7.35 6.20 -13.12
N LEU A 22 7.57 5.23 -12.23
CA LEU A 22 7.43 5.44 -10.78
C LEU A 22 8.40 6.50 -10.26
N LEU A 23 9.66 6.48 -10.71
CA LEU A 23 10.66 7.49 -10.37
C LEU A 23 10.23 8.88 -10.86
N ALA A 24 9.79 8.98 -12.11
CA ALA A 24 9.36 10.25 -12.72
C ALA A 24 8.14 10.84 -12.01
N ALA A 25 7.12 10.02 -11.74
CA ALA A 25 5.89 10.45 -11.09
C ALA A 25 6.12 10.87 -9.62
N HIS A 26 7.06 10.23 -8.93
CA HIS A 26 7.37 10.52 -7.53
C HIS A 26 8.56 11.44 -7.32
N LYS A 27 9.13 12.02 -8.39
CA LYS A 27 10.32 12.88 -8.36
C LYS A 27 10.29 13.92 -7.24
N LYS A 28 9.18 14.65 -7.10
CA LYS A 28 9.02 15.67 -6.05
C LYS A 28 9.09 15.12 -4.62
N ASN A 29 8.62 13.88 -4.39
CA ASN A 29 8.71 13.25 -3.08
C ASN A 29 10.14 12.80 -2.80
N ILE A 30 10.82 12.27 -3.81
CA ILE A 30 12.23 11.86 -3.74
C ILE A 30 13.11 13.08 -3.45
N GLU A 31 12.91 14.20 -4.14
CA GLU A 31 13.63 15.46 -3.91
C GLU A 31 13.43 16.00 -2.48
N LYS A 32 12.30 15.71 -1.85
CA LYS A 32 12.02 16.03 -0.43
C LYS A 32 12.62 15.00 0.54
N GLY A 33 13.38 14.02 0.05
CA GLY A 33 13.98 12.98 0.87
C GLY A 33 13.03 11.88 1.34
N VAL A 34 11.83 11.77 0.71
CA VAL A 34 10.91 10.66 1.01
C VAL A 34 11.40 9.39 0.32
N VAL A 35 11.76 8.40 1.11
CA VAL A 35 12.17 7.08 0.62
C VAL A 35 10.95 6.17 0.53
N MET A 36 10.67 5.64 -0.65
CA MET A 36 9.59 4.70 -0.91
C MET A 36 10.16 3.38 -1.45
N ASN A 37 9.56 2.24 -1.08
CA ASN A 37 10.03 0.93 -1.56
C ASN A 37 10.10 0.88 -3.09
N THR A 38 9.09 1.40 -3.76
CA THR A 38 9.00 1.40 -5.23
C THR A 38 10.10 2.21 -5.91
N THR A 39 10.70 3.17 -5.21
CA THR A 39 11.80 4.00 -5.75
C THR A 39 13.19 3.42 -5.48
N THR A 40 13.26 2.37 -4.64
CA THR A 40 14.52 1.68 -4.31
C THR A 40 14.62 0.28 -4.92
N MET A 41 13.54 -0.21 -5.56
CA MET A 41 13.48 -1.52 -6.21
C MET A 41 13.84 -1.38 -7.69
N THR A 42 14.56 -2.35 -8.23
CA THR A 42 14.75 -2.51 -9.69
C THR A 42 13.46 -3.02 -10.35
N GLY A 43 13.36 -2.95 -11.68
CA GLY A 43 12.24 -3.52 -12.43
C GLY A 43 12.03 -5.01 -12.13
N GLU A 44 13.11 -5.80 -12.07
CA GLU A 44 13.03 -7.23 -11.72
C GLU A 44 12.54 -7.46 -10.28
N GLU A 45 12.97 -6.64 -9.32
CA GLU A 45 12.47 -6.72 -7.94
C GLU A 45 10.98 -6.34 -7.85
N ILE A 46 10.51 -5.39 -8.67
CA ILE A 46 9.09 -5.05 -8.79
C ILE A 46 8.29 -6.25 -9.29
N LYS A 47 8.74 -6.90 -10.37
CA LYS A 47 8.14 -8.11 -10.92
C LYS A 47 8.05 -9.22 -9.87
N ASN A 48 9.17 -9.50 -9.20
CA ASN A 48 9.26 -10.52 -8.15
C ASN A 48 8.39 -10.20 -6.94
N TYR A 49 8.28 -8.91 -6.56
CA TYR A 49 7.39 -8.47 -5.49
C TYR A 49 5.92 -8.75 -5.80
N LEU A 50 5.46 -8.51 -7.02
CA LEU A 50 4.10 -8.82 -7.43
C LEU A 50 3.86 -10.33 -7.49
N GLY A 51 4.82 -11.09 -8.01
CA GLY A 51 4.73 -12.54 -8.18
C GLY A 51 3.61 -12.94 -9.14
N GLU A 52 3.33 -14.23 -9.22
CA GLU A 52 2.31 -14.79 -10.13
C GLU A 52 0.87 -14.37 -9.81
N SER A 53 0.59 -14.09 -8.53
CA SER A 53 -0.72 -13.64 -8.07
C SER A 53 -0.92 -12.11 -8.19
N GLY A 54 0.09 -11.39 -8.68
CA GLY A 54 0.01 -9.96 -8.92
C GLY A 54 -0.52 -9.63 -10.31
N ARG A 55 -1.07 -8.41 -10.42
CA ARG A 55 -1.48 -7.83 -11.70
C ARG A 55 -0.97 -6.40 -11.78
N CYS A 56 -0.37 -6.05 -12.91
CA CYS A 56 0.00 -4.67 -13.22
C CYS A 56 -0.91 -4.18 -14.35
N ILE A 57 -1.51 -3.02 -14.16
CA ILE A 57 -2.34 -2.31 -15.12
C ILE A 57 -1.58 -1.05 -15.53
N VAL A 58 -1.63 -0.71 -16.81
CA VAL A 58 -0.94 0.43 -17.39
C VAL A 58 -1.88 1.31 -18.17
N ALA A 59 -1.56 2.60 -18.22
CA ALA A 59 -2.15 3.58 -19.13
C ALA A 59 -1.09 3.97 -20.16
N LEU A 60 -1.42 3.87 -21.43
CA LEU A 60 -0.56 4.12 -22.58
C LEU A 60 -1.14 5.24 -23.44
N CYS A 61 -0.35 6.25 -23.77
CA CYS A 61 -0.67 7.27 -24.77
C CYS A 61 0.14 6.94 -26.04
N GLY A 62 -0.52 6.36 -27.05
CA GLY A 62 0.21 5.68 -28.13
C GLY A 62 1.09 4.56 -27.55
N ASN A 63 2.42 4.67 -27.69
CA ASN A 63 3.39 3.74 -27.11
C ASN A 63 4.03 4.25 -25.81
N GLU A 64 3.71 5.47 -25.37
CA GLU A 64 4.26 6.04 -24.14
C GLU A 64 3.52 5.51 -22.91
N LEU A 65 4.28 5.03 -21.93
CA LEU A 65 3.74 4.61 -20.62
C LEU A 65 3.51 5.86 -19.75
N VAL A 66 2.24 6.20 -19.48
CA VAL A 66 1.85 7.42 -18.79
C VAL A 66 1.25 7.20 -17.40
N GLY A 67 0.90 5.96 -17.09
CA GLY A 67 0.36 5.58 -15.78
C GLY A 67 0.51 4.11 -15.48
N THR A 68 0.54 3.77 -14.20
CA THR A 68 0.54 2.39 -13.71
C THR A 68 -0.22 2.28 -12.40
N THR A 69 -0.81 1.13 -12.16
CA THR A 69 -1.25 0.66 -10.85
C THR A 69 -1.08 -0.85 -10.78
N SER A 70 -0.81 -1.37 -9.61
CA SER A 70 -0.65 -2.80 -9.43
C SER A 70 -1.40 -3.29 -8.22
N VAL A 71 -1.80 -4.54 -8.25
CA VAL A 71 -2.43 -5.23 -7.12
C VAL A 71 -1.74 -6.57 -6.90
N LYS A 72 -1.45 -6.88 -5.64
CA LYS A 72 -0.93 -8.17 -5.21
C LYS A 72 -2.00 -8.91 -4.43
N ILE A 73 -2.22 -10.19 -4.74
CA ILE A 73 -3.16 -11.05 -4.02
C ILE A 73 -2.37 -11.99 -3.10
N ALA A 74 -2.85 -12.17 -1.88
CA ALA A 74 -2.25 -13.06 -0.89
C ALA A 74 -3.30 -13.62 0.06
N ILE A 75 -2.90 -14.59 0.90
CA ILE A 75 -3.72 -15.02 2.05
C ILE A 75 -3.24 -14.25 3.28
N GLY A 76 -4.17 -13.61 3.94
CA GLY A 76 -3.94 -12.80 5.14
C GLY A 76 -3.40 -13.63 6.31
N LYS A 77 -2.50 -13.01 7.10
CA LYS A 77 -1.82 -13.65 8.24
C LYS A 77 -1.95 -12.83 9.54
N SER A 78 -2.56 -11.65 9.46
CA SER A 78 -2.74 -10.74 10.59
C SER A 78 -4.06 -10.99 11.31
N TRP A 79 -4.25 -10.39 12.48
CA TRP A 79 -5.50 -10.53 13.25
C TRP A 79 -6.74 -10.03 12.49
N PHE A 80 -6.56 -9.08 11.55
CA PHE A 80 -7.66 -8.46 10.81
C PHE A 80 -7.96 -9.15 9.47
N ASP A 81 -7.08 -10.05 8.99
CA ASP A 81 -7.19 -10.66 7.64
C ASP A 81 -6.93 -12.17 7.61
N LYS A 82 -6.67 -12.79 8.76
CA LYS A 82 -6.23 -14.20 8.88
C LYS A 82 -7.11 -15.17 8.09
N GLY A 83 -6.49 -15.89 7.14
CA GLY A 83 -7.15 -16.88 6.30
C GLY A 83 -8.05 -16.31 5.20
N LYS A 84 -8.12 -14.98 5.04
CA LYS A 84 -8.88 -14.32 3.99
C LYS A 84 -8.04 -14.08 2.75
N THR A 85 -8.69 -14.07 1.58
CA THR A 85 -8.04 -13.60 0.36
C THR A 85 -7.98 -12.08 0.38
N VAL A 86 -6.76 -11.55 0.37
CA VAL A 86 -6.50 -10.11 0.48
C VAL A 86 -5.88 -9.58 -0.80
N ALA A 87 -6.27 -8.37 -1.18
CA ALA A 87 -5.64 -7.61 -2.25
C ALA A 87 -4.94 -6.39 -1.67
N LYS A 88 -3.67 -6.21 -1.99
CA LYS A 88 -2.92 -5.01 -1.66
C LYS A 88 -2.64 -4.21 -2.93
N GLY A 89 -3.23 -3.00 -3.00
CA GLY A 89 -2.91 -2.02 -4.04
C GLY A 89 -1.50 -1.46 -3.81
N THR A 90 -0.73 -1.33 -4.89
CA THR A 90 0.65 -0.88 -4.84
C THR A 90 1.08 -0.23 -6.16
N MET A 91 2.18 0.49 -6.16
CA MET A 91 2.82 1.03 -7.37
C MET A 91 1.87 1.85 -8.26
N SER A 92 1.04 2.69 -7.63
CA SER A 92 0.13 3.57 -8.37
C SER A 92 0.80 4.90 -8.66
N ALA A 93 0.92 5.23 -9.94
CA ALA A 93 1.51 6.47 -10.40
C ALA A 93 0.89 6.90 -11.75
N ILE A 94 0.76 8.21 -11.94
CA ILE A 94 0.37 8.83 -13.21
C ILE A 94 1.28 10.03 -13.42
N LEU A 95 1.87 10.16 -14.62
CA LEU A 95 2.67 11.31 -14.98
C LEU A 95 1.85 12.60 -14.85
N LYS A 96 2.51 13.67 -14.41
CA LYS A 96 1.84 14.91 -14.02
C LYS A 96 0.91 15.49 -15.11
N HIS A 97 1.32 15.40 -16.37
CA HIS A 97 0.53 15.96 -17.50
C HIS A 97 -0.75 15.17 -17.79
N TYR A 98 -0.85 13.93 -17.31
CA TYR A 98 -1.97 13.03 -17.50
C TYR A 98 -2.86 12.88 -16.25
N GLN A 99 -2.54 13.62 -15.16
CA GLN A 99 -3.36 13.65 -13.95
C GLN A 99 -4.66 14.41 -14.18
N GLY A 100 -5.74 13.99 -13.54
CA GLY A 100 -7.07 14.61 -13.67
C GLY A 100 -7.89 14.13 -14.87
N LEU A 101 -7.37 13.20 -15.68
CA LEU A 101 -8.06 12.64 -16.86
C LEU A 101 -8.90 11.38 -16.54
N GLY A 102 -9.07 11.02 -15.27
CA GLY A 102 -9.84 9.82 -14.88
C GLY A 102 -9.09 8.49 -15.04
N LEU A 103 -7.82 8.50 -15.43
CA LEU A 103 -7.05 7.27 -15.69
C LEU A 103 -6.92 6.35 -14.47
N LEU A 104 -6.84 6.92 -13.26
CA LEU A 104 -6.76 6.10 -12.05
C LEU A 104 -8.07 5.35 -11.80
N GLU A 105 -9.19 5.97 -12.07
CA GLU A 105 -10.51 5.36 -11.97
C GLU A 105 -10.64 4.19 -12.95
N GLU A 106 -10.24 4.38 -14.20
CA GLU A 106 -10.28 3.35 -15.24
C GLU A 106 -9.34 2.18 -14.91
N MET A 107 -8.10 2.46 -14.48
CA MET A 107 -7.18 1.42 -14.00
C MET A 107 -7.74 0.67 -12.78
N ASN A 108 -8.45 1.36 -11.88
CA ASN A 108 -9.08 0.74 -10.72
C ASN A 108 -10.24 -0.18 -11.13
N GLU A 109 -10.96 0.09 -12.22
CA GLU A 109 -12.01 -0.79 -12.71
C GLU A 109 -11.44 -2.15 -13.13
N LEU A 110 -10.34 -2.17 -13.89
CA LEU A 110 -9.65 -3.41 -14.24
C LEU A 110 -9.09 -4.13 -12.99
N THR A 111 -8.55 -3.37 -12.03
CA THR A 111 -8.12 -3.92 -10.76
C THR A 111 -9.27 -4.57 -10.00
N ASN A 112 -10.45 -3.92 -9.96
CA ASN A 112 -11.64 -4.43 -9.29
C ASN A 112 -12.17 -5.71 -9.97
N GLN A 113 -12.13 -5.78 -11.30
CA GLN A 113 -12.49 -6.99 -12.04
C GLN A 113 -11.59 -8.16 -11.63
N TYR A 114 -10.28 -7.95 -11.64
CA TYR A 114 -9.30 -8.96 -11.21
C TYR A 114 -9.50 -9.39 -9.76
N MET A 115 -9.76 -8.45 -8.84
CA MET A 115 -10.05 -8.76 -7.44
C MET A 115 -11.32 -9.62 -7.29
N LYS A 116 -12.36 -9.38 -8.08
CA LYS A 116 -13.59 -10.21 -8.11
C LYS A 116 -13.28 -11.64 -8.60
N GLU A 117 -12.52 -11.78 -9.70
CA GLU A 117 -12.10 -13.09 -10.24
C GLU A 117 -11.32 -13.91 -9.19
N LYS A 118 -10.54 -13.24 -8.34
CA LYS A 118 -9.76 -13.87 -7.28
C LYS A 118 -10.51 -14.01 -5.96
N SER A 119 -11.82 -13.73 -5.92
CA SER A 119 -12.66 -13.81 -4.70
C SER A 119 -12.04 -13.08 -3.51
N VAL A 120 -11.53 -11.86 -3.77
CA VAL A 120 -10.93 -11.02 -2.73
C VAL A 120 -12.00 -10.63 -1.71
N GLN A 121 -11.68 -10.81 -0.43
CA GLN A 121 -12.55 -10.50 0.70
C GLN A 121 -12.12 -9.21 1.42
N ILE A 122 -10.85 -8.84 1.29
CA ILE A 122 -10.26 -7.70 1.98
C ILE A 122 -9.35 -6.93 1.03
N ILE A 123 -9.47 -5.60 1.06
CA ILE A 123 -8.55 -4.70 0.37
C ILE A 123 -7.66 -4.02 1.41
N GLU A 124 -6.37 -4.01 1.15
CA GLU A 124 -5.35 -3.42 2.00
C GLU A 124 -4.67 -2.25 1.30
N ALA A 125 -4.34 -1.24 2.09
CA ALA A 125 -3.54 -0.09 1.64
C ALA A 125 -2.67 0.39 2.80
N ASP A 126 -1.59 1.09 2.49
CA ASP A 126 -0.81 1.82 3.48
C ASP A 126 -0.40 3.20 2.94
N THR A 127 -0.21 4.13 3.85
CA THR A 127 0.31 5.47 3.52
C THR A 127 1.10 6.03 4.69
N ALA A 128 1.95 7.01 4.42
CA ALA A 128 2.70 7.71 5.47
C ALA A 128 1.77 8.35 6.51
N GLU A 129 2.20 8.40 7.78
CA GLU A 129 1.42 8.97 8.89
C GLU A 129 1.01 10.43 8.61
N ASP A 130 1.90 11.20 8.00
CA ASP A 130 1.74 12.63 7.68
C ASP A 130 0.95 12.89 6.39
N ASN A 131 0.67 11.86 5.58
CA ASN A 131 -0.17 12.00 4.40
C ASN A 131 -1.66 12.08 4.79
N VAL A 132 -2.03 13.18 5.44
CA VAL A 132 -3.39 13.41 5.98
C VAL A 132 -4.44 13.36 4.85
N MET A 133 -4.10 13.82 3.64
CA MET A 133 -5.04 13.81 2.52
C MET A 133 -5.41 12.38 2.12
N MET A 134 -4.42 11.50 1.90
CA MET A 134 -4.66 10.11 1.53
C MET A 134 -5.41 9.35 2.63
N ARG A 135 -5.07 9.59 3.90
CA ARG A 135 -5.78 9.00 5.04
C ARG A 135 -7.27 9.37 5.03
N LYS A 136 -7.62 10.64 4.76
CA LYS A 136 -9.01 11.08 4.62
C LYS A 136 -9.71 10.42 3.43
N ILE A 137 -9.02 10.28 2.29
CA ILE A 137 -9.57 9.62 1.08
C ILE A 137 -9.87 8.14 1.40
N LEU A 138 -8.95 7.42 2.00
CA LEU A 138 -9.14 6.02 2.37
C LEU A 138 -10.31 5.87 3.37
N ALA A 139 -10.39 6.72 4.39
CA ALA A 139 -11.51 6.71 5.34
C ALA A 139 -12.87 6.93 4.65
N LYS A 140 -12.97 7.90 3.73
CA LYS A 140 -14.19 8.12 2.92
C LYS A 140 -14.56 6.92 2.05
N LYS A 141 -13.59 6.15 1.57
CA LYS A 141 -13.79 4.91 0.80
C LYS A 141 -14.12 3.69 1.69
N GLY A 142 -14.28 3.87 3.00
CA GLY A 142 -14.67 2.83 3.95
C GLY A 142 -13.52 2.00 4.51
N PHE A 143 -12.28 2.42 4.31
CA PHE A 143 -11.12 1.80 4.95
C PHE A 143 -11.03 2.19 6.43
N LYS A 144 -10.58 1.25 7.27
CA LYS A 144 -10.30 1.46 8.69
C LYS A 144 -8.80 1.37 8.96
N GLU A 145 -8.29 2.25 9.82
CA GLU A 145 -6.90 2.19 10.30
C GLU A 145 -6.76 1.02 11.28
N VAL A 146 -5.91 0.05 10.97
CA VAL A 146 -5.78 -1.18 11.78
C VAL A 146 -4.42 -1.34 12.42
N ARG A 147 -3.37 -0.72 11.86
CA ARG A 147 -2.00 -0.88 12.34
C ARG A 147 -1.16 0.36 12.04
N PHE A 148 -0.26 0.68 12.96
CA PHE A 148 0.79 1.67 12.82
C PHE A 148 2.15 0.96 12.88
N PHE A 149 3.08 1.30 11.98
CA PHE A 149 4.36 0.59 11.88
C PHE A 149 5.46 1.48 11.26
N PRO A 150 6.75 1.20 11.55
CA PRO A 150 7.85 1.81 10.81
C PRO A 150 7.88 1.18 9.42
N ALA A 151 7.85 1.98 8.39
CA ALA A 151 7.94 1.49 7.03
C ALA A 151 9.35 0.93 6.77
N LYS A 152 9.41 -0.32 6.28
CA LYS A 152 10.68 -0.98 5.99
C LYS A 152 11.39 -0.25 4.85
N ASN A 153 12.69 0.01 5.01
CA ASN A 153 13.51 0.74 4.04
C ASN A 153 12.99 2.16 3.71
N GLN A 154 12.21 2.77 4.62
CA GLN A 154 11.68 4.11 4.49
C GLN A 154 12.02 4.92 5.74
N ASN A 155 11.96 6.22 5.64
CA ASN A 155 12.33 7.13 6.72
C ASN A 155 11.13 7.71 7.48
N HIS A 156 9.97 7.09 7.36
CA HIS A 156 8.73 7.52 7.99
C HIS A 156 7.94 6.36 8.62
N PHE A 157 6.97 6.71 9.44
CA PHE A 157 5.97 5.76 9.92
C PHE A 157 4.81 5.67 8.93
N SER A 158 4.24 4.46 8.80
CA SER A 158 3.09 4.20 7.96
C SER A 158 1.86 3.80 8.78
N VAL A 159 0.71 4.13 8.25
CA VAL A 159 -0.60 3.68 8.73
C VAL A 159 -1.13 2.64 7.75
N TYR A 160 -1.51 1.49 8.27
CA TYR A 160 -2.11 0.40 7.51
C TYR A 160 -3.62 0.44 7.58
N PHE A 161 -4.25 0.34 6.44
CA PHE A 161 -5.68 0.44 6.23
C PHE A 161 -6.25 -0.86 5.69
N VAL A 162 -7.45 -1.20 6.12
CA VAL A 162 -8.17 -2.38 5.66
C VAL A 162 -9.63 -2.02 5.35
N LYS A 163 -10.12 -2.55 4.24
CA LYS A 163 -11.54 -2.53 3.87
C LYS A 163 -12.03 -3.96 3.69
N TRP A 164 -12.98 -4.38 4.52
CA TRP A 164 -13.68 -5.66 4.39
C TRP A 164 -14.82 -5.49 3.39
N LEU A 165 -14.87 -6.33 2.35
CA LEU A 165 -15.86 -6.21 1.27
C LEU A 165 -17.22 -6.77 1.68
N GLU A 166 -17.25 -7.79 2.56
CA GLU A 166 -18.46 -8.43 3.09
C GLU A 166 -18.93 -7.84 4.43
N GLY A 167 -18.37 -6.69 4.81
CA GLY A 167 -18.61 -6.06 6.11
C GLY A 167 -17.52 -6.36 7.13
N CYS A 168 -17.27 -5.39 8.00
CA CYS A 168 -16.25 -5.50 9.03
C CYS A 168 -16.73 -6.41 10.18
N PRO A 169 -16.02 -7.50 10.54
CA PRO A 169 -16.40 -8.39 11.62
C PRO A 169 -16.11 -7.84 13.02
N PHE A 170 -15.46 -6.68 13.10
CA PHE A 170 -15.01 -6.07 14.35
C PHE A 170 -15.75 -4.77 14.65
N SER A 171 -15.99 -4.46 15.92
CA SER A 171 -16.51 -3.15 16.32
C SER A 171 -15.45 -2.06 16.11
N ASP A 172 -15.90 -0.84 15.79
CA ASP A 172 -15.00 0.31 15.63
C ASP A 172 -14.16 0.56 16.89
N ARG A 173 -14.73 0.34 18.08
CA ARG A 173 -14.02 0.46 19.35
C ARG A 173 -12.87 -0.54 19.48
N PHE A 174 -13.06 -1.78 19.02
CA PHE A 174 -12.02 -2.82 19.04
C PHE A 174 -10.88 -2.44 18.07
N ILE A 175 -11.20 -2.04 16.85
CA ILE A 175 -10.23 -1.62 15.84
C ILE A 175 -9.41 -0.44 16.36
N GLN A 176 -10.08 0.60 16.89
CA GLN A 176 -9.41 1.78 17.41
C GLN A 176 -8.46 1.46 18.57
N ARG A 177 -8.85 0.53 19.47
CA ARG A 177 -7.96 0.06 20.54
C ARG A 177 -6.72 -0.63 19.99
N LYS A 178 -6.89 -1.55 19.02
CA LYS A 178 -5.76 -2.26 18.39
C LYS A 178 -4.83 -1.28 17.67
N PHE A 179 -5.38 -0.31 16.94
CA PHE A 179 -4.62 0.72 16.26
C PHE A 179 -3.83 1.59 17.25
N ASN A 180 -4.47 2.13 18.26
CA ASN A 180 -3.81 2.97 19.27
C ASN A 180 -2.70 2.22 20.01
N LEU A 181 -2.94 0.95 20.36
CA LEU A 181 -1.93 0.10 20.97
C LEU A 181 -0.72 -0.11 20.04
N SER A 182 -0.96 -0.40 18.75
CA SER A 182 0.13 -0.54 17.78
C SER A 182 0.94 0.75 17.63
N LYS A 183 0.28 1.92 17.66
CA LYS A 183 0.91 3.23 17.57
C LYS A 183 1.81 3.51 18.79
N VAL A 184 1.31 3.26 20.00
CA VAL A 184 2.08 3.43 21.24
C VAL A 184 3.31 2.53 21.23
N LEU A 185 3.13 1.23 20.96
CA LEU A 185 4.23 0.26 20.92
C LEU A 185 5.30 0.60 19.87
N THR A 186 4.86 1.02 18.69
CA THR A 186 5.79 1.42 17.63
C THR A 186 6.57 2.67 18.02
N LYS A 187 5.91 3.69 18.59
CA LYS A 187 6.59 4.90 19.05
C LYS A 187 7.55 4.66 20.22
N ILE A 188 7.22 3.75 21.13
CA ILE A 188 8.14 3.31 22.19
C ILE A 188 9.37 2.62 21.59
N GLN A 189 9.18 1.78 20.57
CA GLN A 189 10.27 1.00 19.97
C GLN A 189 11.17 1.82 19.03
N TYR A 190 10.62 2.76 18.30
CA TYR A 190 11.30 3.44 17.19
C TYR A 190 11.26 4.98 17.26
N GLY A 191 10.58 5.58 18.27
CA GLY A 191 10.45 7.02 18.39
C GLY A 191 11.78 7.75 18.72
N PRO A 192 11.90 9.05 18.44
CA PRO A 192 13.05 9.85 18.82
C PRO A 192 13.16 9.89 20.35
N GLY A 193 14.33 9.67 20.87
CA GLY A 193 14.61 9.56 22.32
C GLY A 193 14.88 8.10 22.71
N LYS A 194 15.92 7.50 22.12
CA LYS A 194 16.51 6.26 22.61
C LYS A 194 17.10 6.49 24.01
N VAL A 195 16.23 6.50 25.01
CA VAL A 195 16.67 6.12 26.35
C VAL A 195 17.11 4.66 26.24
N GLU A 196 18.27 4.31 26.78
CA GLU A 196 18.73 2.94 26.91
C GLU A 196 17.59 2.08 27.46
N ARG A 197 17.00 1.27 26.58
CA ARG A 197 15.80 0.51 26.93
C ARG A 197 16.23 -0.64 27.79
N SER A 198 15.78 -0.63 29.02
CA SER A 198 15.93 -1.78 29.89
C SER A 198 15.36 -3.02 29.19
N HIS A 199 15.97 -4.18 29.38
CA HIS A 199 15.50 -5.49 28.90
C HIS A 199 14.03 -5.76 29.24
N PHE A 200 13.50 -5.10 30.24
CA PHE A 200 12.13 -5.13 30.71
C PHE A 200 11.13 -4.53 29.71
N LEU A 201 11.40 -3.34 29.16
CA LEU A 201 10.55 -2.71 28.14
C LEU A 201 10.52 -3.51 26.82
N SER A 202 11.63 -4.13 26.45
CA SER A 202 11.70 -5.03 25.30
C SER A 202 10.80 -6.26 25.51
N ARG A 203 10.76 -6.87 26.69
CA ARG A 203 9.87 -7.99 27.00
C ARG A 203 8.40 -7.61 27.04
N ILE A 204 8.05 -6.47 27.63
CA ILE A 204 6.67 -5.95 27.61
C ILE A 204 6.22 -5.70 26.16
N CYS A 205 7.05 -5.06 25.33
CA CYS A 205 6.74 -4.86 23.91
C CYS A 205 6.53 -6.18 23.16
N GLN A 206 7.32 -7.23 23.45
CA GLN A 206 7.15 -8.55 22.83
C GLN A 206 5.85 -9.25 23.30
N CYS A 207 5.52 -9.17 24.58
CA CYS A 207 4.26 -9.72 25.10
C CYS A 207 3.03 -8.99 24.52
N LEU A 208 3.07 -7.67 24.47
CA LEU A 208 1.98 -6.85 23.91
C LEU A 208 1.86 -7.04 22.38
N LYS A 209 2.97 -7.27 21.67
CA LYS A 209 2.92 -7.63 20.23
C LYS A 209 2.21 -8.96 19.99
N LYS A 210 2.41 -9.96 20.86
CA LYS A 210 1.66 -11.22 20.78
C LYS A 210 0.15 -11.00 20.95
N LEU A 211 -0.26 -10.08 21.81
CA LEU A 211 -1.69 -9.72 22.01
C LEU A 211 -2.30 -8.95 20.81
N ILE A 212 -1.49 -8.27 20.00
CA ILE A 212 -1.98 -7.58 18.80
C ILE A 212 -2.14 -8.55 17.62
N ASN A 213 -1.34 -9.61 17.56
CA ASN A 213 -1.31 -10.58 16.45
C ASN A 213 -2.22 -11.82 16.71
N VAL A 214 -2.99 -11.83 17.78
CA VAL A 214 -4.01 -12.86 18.07
C VAL A 214 -5.37 -12.50 17.50
#